data_469f452c3279171561823c94f1f11117
#
_entry.id   469f452c3279171561823c94f1f11117
#
_cell.length_a   1.000
_cell.length_b   1.000
_cell.length_c   1.000
_cell.angle_alpha   90.00
_cell.angle_beta   90.00
_cell.angle_gamma   90.00
#
_symmetry.space_group_name_H-M   'P 1'
#
loop_
_entity.id
_entity.type
_entity.pdbx_description
1 polymer ?
#
loop_
_entity_poly.entity_id
_entity_poly.type
_entity_poly.pdbx_seq_one_letter_code
_entity_poly.pdbx_strand_id
1 'polypeptide(L)'
;KKRLFELPKIEYSYRSINSLIKSINFCKTKYPNLQIKTVIVDDNSKDKNLDRIKKLIDGKNIDIISLNHNKYKDLIKEQKTKETFSNLASLMNSFEIGKDQSEDLIFFVEDDYLHFEPMLEEMVASYERIASQLKKDLFMCPSDYPYLYMNNEKTNILIGNKRHWRTINKTLCTFMTSKDLLNKYWENFEKTCIDR
;
A
#
# COMPACT_ATOMS: atom_id res chain seq x y z
N LYS A 1 18.38 3.40 -12.44
CA LYS A 1 17.30 3.76 -13.36
C LYS A 1 17.04 5.26 -13.26
N LYS A 2 17.03 5.97 -14.40
CA LYS A 2 16.75 7.42 -14.42
C LYS A 2 15.29 7.65 -14.05
N ARG A 3 15.02 8.54 -13.08
CA ARG A 3 13.65 8.90 -12.67
C ARG A 3 13.08 9.97 -13.60
N LEU A 4 11.77 9.94 -13.80
CA LEU A 4 11.08 10.80 -14.76
C LEU A 4 11.38 12.30 -14.57
N PHE A 5 11.46 12.78 -13.34
CA PHE A 5 11.71 14.20 -13.02
C PHE A 5 13.14 14.46 -12.52
N GLU A 6 14.04 13.48 -12.59
CA GLU A 6 15.46 13.59 -12.15
C GLU A 6 15.65 14.08 -10.69
N LEU A 7 14.61 13.99 -9.86
CA LEU A 7 14.68 14.39 -8.47
C LEU A 7 15.26 13.28 -7.58
N PRO A 8 15.87 13.62 -6.43
CA PRO A 8 16.26 12.64 -5.44
C PRO A 8 15.09 11.76 -4.98
N LYS A 9 15.34 10.49 -4.61
CA LYS A 9 14.29 9.55 -4.17
C LYS A 9 13.40 10.13 -3.07
N ILE A 10 13.98 10.84 -2.11
CA ILE A 10 13.25 11.44 -0.99
C ILE A 10 12.14 12.41 -1.44
N GLU A 11 12.29 13.09 -2.57
CA GLU A 11 11.25 13.99 -3.07
C GLU A 11 10.00 13.22 -3.52
N TYR A 12 10.18 12.02 -4.06
CA TYR A 12 9.06 11.15 -4.44
C TYR A 12 8.36 10.62 -3.19
N SER A 13 9.13 10.03 -2.26
CA SER A 13 8.59 9.52 -1.00
C SER A 13 7.89 10.62 -0.19
N TYR A 14 8.48 11.82 -0.09
CA TYR A 14 7.87 12.97 0.59
C TYR A 14 6.53 13.37 -0.04
N ARG A 15 6.47 13.46 -1.37
CA ARG A 15 5.24 13.82 -2.10
C ARG A 15 4.19 12.73 -1.98
N SER A 16 4.59 11.48 -2.05
CA SER A 16 3.70 10.31 -1.85
C SER A 16 3.05 10.38 -0.47
N ILE A 17 3.85 10.45 0.60
CA ILE A 17 3.37 10.52 1.97
C ILE A 17 2.46 11.75 2.18
N ASN A 18 2.86 12.92 1.68
CA ASN A 18 2.05 14.14 1.82
C ASN A 18 0.69 14.01 1.09
N SER A 19 0.67 13.42 -0.10
CA SER A 19 -0.58 13.18 -0.83
C SER A 19 -1.48 12.15 -0.13
N LEU A 20 -0.89 11.11 0.47
CA LEU A 20 -1.62 10.14 1.28
C LEU A 20 -2.24 10.80 2.53
N ILE A 21 -1.48 11.63 3.24
CA ILE A 21 -1.99 12.40 4.39
C ILE A 21 -3.21 13.27 3.99
N LYS A 22 -3.15 13.94 2.85
CA LYS A 22 -4.31 14.71 2.35
C LYS A 22 -5.51 13.82 2.10
N SER A 23 -5.30 12.66 1.50
CA SER A 23 -6.36 11.68 1.25
C SER A 23 -6.96 11.11 2.54
N ILE A 24 -6.13 10.84 3.55
CA ILE A 24 -6.59 10.43 4.89
C ILE A 24 -7.44 11.53 5.54
N ASN A 25 -6.97 12.76 5.52
CA ASN A 25 -7.71 13.89 6.09
C ASN A 25 -9.05 14.08 5.39
N PHE A 26 -9.09 14.01 4.06
CA PHE A 26 -10.33 14.08 3.30
C PHE A 26 -11.28 12.94 3.67
N CYS A 27 -10.80 11.71 3.74
CA CYS A 27 -11.59 10.55 4.15
C CYS A 27 -12.21 10.76 5.55
N LYS A 28 -11.44 11.26 6.51
CA LYS A 28 -11.92 11.58 7.86
C LYS A 28 -12.98 12.68 7.90
N THR A 29 -13.01 13.61 6.95
CA THR A 29 -14.11 14.59 6.85
C THR A 29 -15.45 13.94 6.49
N LYS A 30 -15.42 12.80 5.78
CA LYS A 30 -16.62 12.04 5.38
C LYS A 30 -16.98 10.96 6.41
N TYR A 31 -15.99 10.37 7.02
CA TYR A 31 -16.10 9.29 8.00
C TYR A 31 -15.35 9.66 9.29
N PRO A 32 -15.88 10.59 10.12
CA PRO A 32 -15.15 11.12 11.29
C PRO A 32 -14.87 10.05 12.36
N ASN A 33 -15.65 8.99 12.39
CA ASN A 33 -15.48 7.87 13.35
C ASN A 33 -14.50 6.78 12.83
N LEU A 34 -14.05 6.88 11.58
CA LEU A 34 -13.12 5.89 11.02
C LEU A 34 -11.75 6.04 11.68
N GLN A 35 -11.29 4.99 12.32
CA GLN A 35 -9.96 4.93 12.92
C GLN A 35 -8.95 4.54 11.84
N ILE A 36 -8.01 5.42 11.56
CA ILE A 36 -6.94 5.18 10.59
C ILE A 36 -5.60 5.32 11.30
N LYS A 37 -4.86 4.23 11.35
CA LYS A 37 -3.45 4.18 11.75
C LYS A 37 -2.59 4.01 10.49
N THR A 38 -1.49 4.72 10.42
CA THR A 38 -0.52 4.58 9.34
C THR A 38 0.83 4.17 9.91
N VAL A 39 1.50 3.24 9.24
CA VAL A 39 2.86 2.82 9.59
C VAL A 39 3.74 2.97 8.36
N ILE A 40 4.87 3.65 8.51
CA ILE A 40 5.91 3.79 7.49
C ILE A 40 7.03 2.82 7.87
N VAL A 41 7.34 1.87 6.98
CA VAL A 41 8.52 1.00 7.11
C VAL A 41 9.71 1.73 6.47
N ASP A 42 10.68 2.11 7.28
CA ASP A 42 11.89 2.80 6.83
C ASP A 42 13.06 1.83 6.64
N ASP A 43 13.63 1.79 5.45
CA ASP A 43 14.79 1.00 5.09
C ASP A 43 16.06 1.86 5.08
N ASN A 44 16.57 2.16 6.27
CA ASN A 44 17.83 2.90 6.45
C ASN A 44 17.92 4.24 5.70
N SER A 45 16.88 5.05 5.77
CA SER A 45 16.92 6.42 5.26
C SER A 45 17.98 7.23 5.98
N LYS A 46 18.65 8.13 5.25
CA LYS A 46 19.60 9.10 5.87
C LYS A 46 18.86 9.96 6.89
N ASP A 47 19.50 10.26 8.03
CA ASP A 47 18.91 11.03 9.12
C ASP A 47 18.21 12.32 8.65
N LYS A 48 18.87 13.11 7.79
CA LYS A 48 18.31 14.32 7.21
C LYS A 48 16.97 14.07 6.49
N ASN A 49 16.82 12.94 5.79
CA ASN A 49 15.62 12.57 5.08
C ASN A 49 14.54 12.11 6.06
N LEU A 50 14.93 11.31 7.04
CA LEU A 50 14.03 10.82 8.09
C LEU A 50 13.48 11.99 8.92
N ASP A 51 14.31 12.96 9.30
CA ASP A 51 13.89 14.17 10.01
C ASP A 51 12.87 15.00 9.20
N ARG A 52 13.04 15.04 7.89
CA ARG A 52 12.09 15.72 7.00
C ARG A 52 10.72 15.00 6.99
N ILE A 53 10.73 13.67 6.98
CA ILE A 53 9.49 12.88 7.07
C ILE A 53 8.87 13.03 8.46
N LYS A 54 9.64 12.95 9.54
CA LYS A 54 9.16 13.16 10.92
C LYS A 54 8.45 14.50 11.08
N LYS A 55 9.01 15.58 10.54
CA LYS A 55 8.35 16.90 10.53
C LYS A 55 7.03 16.92 9.77
N LEU A 56 6.92 16.16 8.67
CA LEU A 56 5.70 16.09 7.87
C LEU A 56 4.58 15.35 8.62
N ILE A 57 4.92 14.35 9.41
CA ILE A 57 3.96 13.48 10.12
C ILE A 57 3.71 13.92 11.57
N ASP A 58 4.40 14.95 12.03
CA ASP A 58 4.26 15.46 13.41
C ASP A 58 2.80 15.76 13.75
N GLY A 59 2.36 15.33 14.94
CA GLY A 59 0.98 15.44 15.40
C GLY A 59 -0.05 14.56 14.67
N LYS A 60 0.38 13.61 13.84
CA LYS A 60 -0.51 12.68 13.11
C LYS A 60 -0.39 11.25 13.66
N ASN A 61 -1.43 10.44 13.45
CA ASN A 61 -1.42 9.02 13.81
C ASN A 61 -0.62 8.18 12.80
N ILE A 62 0.68 8.49 12.70
CA ILE A 62 1.62 7.87 11.76
C ILE A 62 2.89 7.47 12.51
N ASP A 63 3.19 6.18 12.53
CA ASP A 63 4.40 5.63 13.13
C ASP A 63 5.47 5.39 12.06
N ILE A 64 6.75 5.47 12.44
CA ILE A 64 7.88 5.03 11.60
C ILE A 64 8.55 3.84 12.29
N ILE A 65 8.68 2.74 11.57
CA ILE A 65 9.35 1.52 12.04
C ILE A 65 10.57 1.28 11.14
N SER A 66 11.75 1.15 11.77
CA SER A 66 12.97 0.79 11.04
C SER A 66 12.96 -0.69 10.66
N LEU A 67 13.26 -0.98 9.40
CA LEU A 67 13.35 -2.35 8.88
C LEU A 67 14.53 -3.09 9.51
N ASN A 68 14.26 -4.24 10.12
CA ASN A 68 15.30 -5.14 10.62
C ASN A 68 15.63 -6.21 9.56
N HIS A 69 16.64 -5.97 8.73
CA HIS A 69 17.09 -6.89 7.70
C HIS A 69 17.49 -8.27 8.23
N ASN A 70 18.05 -8.33 9.47
CA ASN A 70 18.50 -9.60 10.03
C ASN A 70 17.36 -10.58 10.26
N LYS A 71 16.13 -10.07 10.52
CA LYS A 71 14.93 -10.89 10.69
C LYS A 71 14.61 -11.73 9.44
N TYR A 72 14.98 -11.25 8.26
CA TYR A 72 14.56 -11.82 6.97
C TYR A 72 15.67 -12.54 6.20
N LYS A 73 16.91 -12.53 6.72
CA LYS A 73 18.07 -13.10 6.01
C LYS A 73 17.94 -14.58 5.70
N ASP A 74 17.38 -15.34 6.66
CA ASP A 74 17.22 -16.80 6.51
C ASP A 74 15.90 -17.17 5.81
N LEU A 75 14.96 -16.21 5.73
CA LEU A 75 13.64 -16.42 5.15
C LEU A 75 13.63 -16.11 3.65
N ILE A 76 14.24 -14.99 3.26
CA ILE A 76 14.27 -14.54 1.87
C ILE A 76 15.48 -15.16 1.19
N LYS A 77 15.25 -15.90 0.11
CA LYS A 77 16.32 -16.50 -0.69
C LYS A 77 17.29 -15.45 -1.20
N GLU A 78 18.53 -15.85 -1.41
CA GLU A 78 19.57 -14.98 -1.94
C GLU A 78 19.10 -14.28 -3.22
N GLN A 79 19.18 -12.95 -3.21
CA GLN A 79 18.75 -12.11 -4.31
C GLN A 79 19.95 -11.57 -5.09
N LYS A 80 19.76 -11.33 -6.39
CA LYS A 80 20.79 -10.81 -7.29
C LYS A 80 21.34 -9.44 -6.85
N THR A 81 20.54 -8.65 -6.17
CA THR A 81 20.95 -7.33 -5.68
C THR A 81 20.44 -7.09 -4.26
N LYS A 82 21.18 -6.24 -3.54
CA LYS A 82 20.80 -5.76 -2.22
C LYS A 82 19.44 -5.05 -2.21
N GLU A 83 19.17 -4.27 -3.26
CA GLU A 83 17.91 -3.55 -3.42
C GLU A 83 16.72 -4.48 -3.56
N THR A 84 16.89 -5.61 -4.24
CA THR A 84 15.82 -6.63 -4.36
C THR A 84 15.52 -7.25 -3.01
N PHE A 85 16.55 -7.64 -2.24
CA PHE A 85 16.37 -8.13 -0.88
C PHE A 85 15.67 -7.12 0.01
N SER A 86 16.13 -5.86 0.03
CA SER A 86 15.51 -4.77 0.82
C SER A 86 14.04 -4.57 0.47
N ASN A 87 13.69 -4.60 -0.81
CA ASN A 87 12.30 -4.47 -1.25
C ASN A 87 11.43 -5.63 -0.75
N LEU A 88 11.92 -6.87 -0.84
CA LEU A 88 11.19 -8.05 -0.35
C LEU A 88 11.05 -8.04 1.17
N ALA A 89 12.11 -7.67 1.89
CA ALA A 89 12.08 -7.55 3.35
C ALA A 89 11.13 -6.44 3.83
N SER A 90 11.11 -5.29 3.15
CA SER A 90 10.16 -4.19 3.42
C SER A 90 8.72 -4.64 3.18
N LEU A 91 8.47 -5.36 2.09
CA LEU A 91 7.15 -5.88 1.75
C LEU A 91 6.68 -6.90 2.79
N MET A 92 7.54 -7.85 3.15
CA MET A 92 7.24 -8.86 4.17
C MET A 92 6.94 -8.21 5.52
N ASN A 93 7.77 -7.25 5.94
CA ASN A 93 7.53 -6.51 7.17
C ASN A 93 6.20 -5.74 7.15
N SER A 94 5.84 -5.14 6.02
CA SER A 94 4.56 -4.46 5.85
C SER A 94 3.38 -5.43 5.96
N PHE A 95 3.47 -6.62 5.39
CA PHE A 95 2.44 -7.66 5.50
C PHE A 95 2.29 -8.15 6.95
N GLU A 96 3.39 -8.39 7.67
CA GLU A 96 3.37 -8.76 9.08
C GLU A 96 2.71 -7.68 9.94
N ILE A 97 3.09 -6.40 9.75
CA ILE A 97 2.48 -5.27 10.46
C ILE A 97 0.97 -5.21 10.17
N GLY A 98 0.58 -5.35 8.91
CA GLY A 98 -0.82 -5.40 8.53
C GLY A 98 -1.57 -6.54 9.20
N LYS A 99 -1.00 -7.74 9.23
CA LYS A 99 -1.56 -8.91 9.89
C LYS A 99 -1.74 -8.72 11.39
N ASP A 100 -0.72 -8.15 12.05
CA ASP A 100 -0.68 -8.07 13.52
C ASP A 100 -1.45 -6.87 14.06
N GLN A 101 -1.40 -5.71 13.39
CA GLN A 101 -1.88 -4.44 13.94
C GLN A 101 -3.20 -3.94 13.33
N SER A 102 -3.67 -4.50 12.21
CA SER A 102 -4.96 -4.10 11.66
C SER A 102 -6.13 -4.77 12.40
N GLU A 103 -7.28 -4.11 12.37
CA GLU A 103 -8.53 -4.65 12.90
C GLU A 103 -9.45 -5.13 11.78
N ASP A 104 -9.51 -4.41 10.67
CA ASP A 104 -10.50 -4.61 9.60
C ASP A 104 -9.86 -4.50 8.22
N LEU A 105 -9.71 -3.32 7.67
CA LEU A 105 -9.12 -3.08 6.36
C LEU A 105 -7.65 -2.67 6.44
N ILE A 106 -6.88 -3.11 5.45
CA ILE A 106 -5.47 -2.79 5.31
C ILE A 106 -5.23 -2.21 3.93
N PHE A 107 -4.54 -1.07 3.87
CA PHE A 107 -4.11 -0.48 2.63
C PHE A 107 -2.58 -0.47 2.55
N PHE A 108 -2.01 -1.35 1.74
CA PHE A 108 -0.58 -1.38 1.44
C PHE A 108 -0.26 -0.33 0.37
N VAL A 109 0.81 0.45 0.58
CA VAL A 109 1.16 1.59 -0.27
C VAL A 109 2.67 1.62 -0.52
N GLU A 110 3.05 1.68 -1.79
CA GLU A 110 4.43 1.94 -2.21
C GLU A 110 4.73 3.46 -2.14
N ASP A 111 5.99 3.83 -1.90
CA ASP A 111 6.42 5.20 -1.59
C ASP A 111 6.63 6.12 -2.82
N ASP A 112 6.15 5.70 -4.00
CA ASP A 112 6.31 6.43 -5.26
C ASP A 112 4.98 6.75 -5.99
N TYR A 113 3.85 6.50 -5.33
CA TYR A 113 2.52 6.89 -5.84
C TYR A 113 2.09 8.27 -5.35
N LEU A 114 1.45 9.03 -6.23
CA LEU A 114 0.71 10.23 -5.87
C LEU A 114 -0.78 9.90 -5.73
N HIS A 115 -1.33 10.25 -4.58
CA HIS A 115 -2.72 9.97 -4.26
C HIS A 115 -3.59 11.19 -4.53
N PHE A 116 -4.72 10.99 -5.22
CA PHE A 116 -5.77 12.00 -5.28
C PHE A 116 -6.41 12.15 -3.91
N GLU A 117 -6.78 13.37 -3.57
CA GLU A 117 -7.36 13.69 -2.27
C GLU A 117 -8.59 12.83 -1.91
N PRO A 118 -9.57 12.56 -2.81
CA PRO A 118 -10.73 11.69 -2.52
C PRO A 118 -10.42 10.19 -2.66
N MET A 119 -9.18 9.76 -2.91
CA MET A 119 -8.87 8.36 -3.24
C MET A 119 -9.26 7.40 -2.11
N LEU A 120 -8.85 7.68 -0.88
CA LEU A 120 -9.11 6.78 0.24
C LEU A 120 -10.60 6.71 0.60
N GLU A 121 -11.32 7.82 0.53
CA GLU A 121 -12.79 7.86 0.70
C GLU A 121 -13.49 6.98 -0.33
N GLU A 122 -13.10 7.13 -1.61
CA GLU A 122 -13.65 6.31 -2.69
C GLU A 122 -13.36 4.82 -2.49
N MET A 123 -12.14 4.46 -2.08
CA MET A 123 -11.76 3.06 -1.83
C MET A 123 -12.57 2.45 -0.70
N VAL A 124 -12.66 3.12 0.45
CA VAL A 124 -13.40 2.60 1.62
C VAL A 124 -14.88 2.43 1.29
N ALA A 125 -15.51 3.45 0.72
CA ALA A 125 -16.93 3.39 0.36
C ALA A 125 -17.23 2.36 -0.73
N SER A 126 -16.35 2.23 -1.73
CA SER A 126 -16.48 1.23 -2.79
C SER A 126 -16.24 -0.18 -2.28
N TYR A 127 -15.29 -0.36 -1.35
CA TYR A 127 -15.05 -1.65 -0.72
C TYR A 127 -16.32 -2.13 -0.02
N GLU A 128 -16.86 -1.33 0.90
CA GLU A 128 -18.08 -1.66 1.64
C GLU A 128 -19.25 -2.00 0.71
N ARG A 129 -19.48 -1.14 -0.29
CA ARG A 129 -20.57 -1.34 -1.26
C ARG A 129 -20.42 -2.63 -2.06
N ILE A 130 -19.26 -2.86 -2.65
CA ILE A 130 -19.04 -4.00 -3.56
C ILE A 130 -18.95 -5.30 -2.75
N ALA A 131 -18.24 -5.31 -1.61
CA ALA A 131 -18.10 -6.48 -0.77
C ALA A 131 -19.46 -6.94 -0.22
N SER A 132 -20.30 -6.01 0.22
CA SER A 132 -21.65 -6.33 0.71
C SER A 132 -22.55 -6.90 -0.39
N GLN A 133 -22.48 -6.37 -1.60
CA GLN A 133 -23.26 -6.89 -2.74
C GLN A 133 -22.78 -8.28 -3.18
N LEU A 134 -21.48 -8.52 -3.20
CA LEU A 134 -20.89 -9.79 -3.61
C LEU A 134 -20.86 -10.81 -2.46
N LYS A 135 -21.09 -10.38 -1.20
CA LYS A 135 -20.93 -11.17 0.04
C LYS A 135 -19.52 -11.80 0.10
N LYS A 136 -18.51 -11.03 -0.25
CA LYS A 136 -17.10 -11.46 -0.31
C LYS A 136 -16.18 -10.28 -0.02
N ASP A 137 -15.09 -10.55 0.68
CA ASP A 137 -13.98 -9.63 0.78
C ASP A 137 -13.26 -9.46 -0.55
N LEU A 138 -12.58 -8.34 -0.69
CA LEU A 138 -11.98 -7.90 -1.94
C LEU A 138 -10.48 -7.62 -1.81
N PHE A 139 -9.80 -7.77 -2.93
CA PHE A 139 -8.54 -7.08 -3.20
C PHE A 139 -8.85 -5.91 -4.13
N MET A 140 -8.58 -4.68 -3.68
CA MET A 140 -8.85 -3.46 -4.45
C MET A 140 -7.56 -2.70 -4.72
N CYS A 141 -7.32 -2.34 -5.98
CA CYS A 141 -6.16 -1.57 -6.40
C CYS A 141 -6.60 -0.19 -6.90
N PRO A 142 -6.07 0.93 -6.36
CA PRO A 142 -6.46 2.26 -6.80
C PRO A 142 -5.88 2.66 -8.16
N SER A 143 -4.88 1.92 -8.65
CA SER A 143 -4.18 2.22 -9.90
C SER A 143 -4.67 1.33 -11.02
N ASP A 144 -4.91 1.93 -12.19
CA ASP A 144 -5.21 1.21 -13.41
C ASP A 144 -4.05 1.40 -14.41
N TYR A 145 -3.38 0.31 -14.70
CA TYR A 145 -2.15 0.35 -15.48
C TYR A 145 -2.41 0.20 -16.98
N PRO A 146 -1.82 1.05 -17.84
CA PRO A 146 -2.03 0.98 -19.29
C PRO A 146 -1.72 -0.39 -19.89
N TYR A 147 -0.74 -1.12 -19.38
CA TYR A 147 -0.38 -2.44 -19.90
C TYR A 147 -1.48 -3.50 -19.71
N LEU A 148 -2.42 -3.29 -18.78
CA LEU A 148 -3.56 -4.19 -18.57
C LEU A 148 -4.58 -4.11 -19.73
N TYR A 149 -4.53 -3.05 -20.54
CA TYR A 149 -5.39 -2.89 -21.72
C TYR A 149 -4.77 -3.50 -23.00
N MET A 150 -3.52 -3.97 -22.92
CA MET A 150 -2.83 -4.58 -24.08
C MET A 150 -3.16 -6.05 -24.29
N ASN A 151 -3.86 -6.67 -23.35
CA ASN A 151 -4.27 -8.08 -23.39
C ASN A 151 -5.80 -8.18 -23.38
N ASN A 152 -6.33 -9.18 -24.11
CA ASN A 152 -7.76 -9.50 -24.05
C ASN A 152 -8.08 -10.22 -22.74
N GLU A 153 -8.46 -9.47 -21.71
CA GLU A 153 -8.93 -10.00 -20.44
C GLU A 153 -10.44 -9.84 -20.32
N LYS A 154 -11.11 -10.92 -19.92
CA LYS A 154 -12.52 -10.83 -19.55
C LYS A 154 -12.62 -9.98 -18.29
N THR A 155 -13.29 -8.85 -18.40
CA THR A 155 -13.42 -7.88 -17.32
C THR A 155 -14.89 -7.62 -17.02
N ASN A 156 -15.21 -7.47 -15.71
CA ASN A 156 -16.52 -6.99 -15.27
C ASN A 156 -16.37 -5.55 -14.77
N ILE A 157 -17.35 -4.72 -15.04
CA ILE A 157 -17.44 -3.37 -14.51
C ILE A 157 -18.37 -3.37 -13.30
N LEU A 158 -17.92 -2.76 -12.23
CA LEU A 158 -18.63 -2.65 -10.96
C LEU A 158 -18.82 -1.17 -10.62
N ILE A 159 -19.97 -0.83 -10.08
CA ILE A 159 -20.25 0.53 -9.63
C ILE A 159 -19.73 0.69 -8.19
N GLY A 160 -18.69 1.50 -8.02
CA GLY A 160 -18.19 1.91 -6.70
C GLY A 160 -19.03 3.02 -6.09
N ASN A 161 -18.40 3.90 -5.32
CA ASN A 161 -19.06 5.06 -4.72
C ASN A 161 -19.30 6.17 -5.76
N LYS A 162 -18.23 6.75 -6.27
CA LYS A 162 -18.27 7.83 -7.29
C LYS A 162 -17.65 7.44 -8.62
N ARG A 163 -17.05 6.27 -8.67
CA ARG A 163 -16.28 5.77 -9.83
C ARG A 163 -16.71 4.36 -10.20
N HIS A 164 -16.44 3.99 -11.44
CA HIS A 164 -16.51 2.60 -11.87
C HIS A 164 -15.20 1.89 -11.55
N TRP A 165 -15.32 0.67 -11.11
CA TRP A 165 -14.22 -0.26 -10.87
C TRP A 165 -14.30 -1.39 -11.88
N ARG A 166 -13.19 -2.00 -12.18
CA ARG A 166 -13.14 -3.18 -13.04
C ARG A 166 -12.37 -4.32 -12.39
N THR A 167 -12.74 -5.54 -12.75
CA THR A 167 -11.94 -6.71 -12.35
C THR A 167 -10.62 -6.73 -13.11
N ILE A 168 -9.56 -7.14 -12.43
CA ILE A 168 -8.22 -7.36 -12.97
C ILE A 168 -7.67 -8.68 -12.43
N ASN A 169 -6.73 -9.31 -13.13
CA ASN A 169 -6.12 -10.57 -12.71
C ASN A 169 -4.78 -10.41 -11.99
N LYS A 170 -4.19 -9.21 -12.03
CA LYS A 170 -2.91 -8.91 -11.36
C LYS A 170 -2.79 -7.42 -11.03
N THR A 171 -2.05 -7.13 -9.96
CA THR A 171 -1.70 -5.78 -9.54
C THR A 171 -0.27 -5.74 -8.99
N LEU A 172 0.20 -4.56 -8.62
CA LEU A 172 1.44 -4.33 -7.88
C LEU A 172 1.15 -4.25 -6.37
N CYS A 173 2.12 -3.80 -5.57
CA CYS A 173 2.05 -3.84 -4.11
C CYS A 173 1.22 -2.71 -3.47
N THR A 174 0.56 -1.85 -4.27
CA THR A 174 -0.37 -0.83 -3.76
C THR A 174 -1.80 -1.32 -3.92
N PHE A 175 -2.37 -1.85 -2.83
CA PHE A 175 -3.73 -2.42 -2.82
C PHE A 175 -4.34 -2.42 -1.42
N MET A 176 -5.66 -2.46 -1.35
CA MET A 176 -6.46 -2.61 -0.12
C MET A 176 -7.06 -4.02 -0.05
N THR A 177 -7.10 -4.58 1.15
CA THR A 177 -7.78 -5.86 1.44
C THR A 177 -8.26 -5.91 2.88
N SER A 178 -9.07 -6.92 3.26
CA SER A 178 -9.41 -7.19 4.66
C SER A 178 -8.30 -7.95 5.37
N LYS A 179 -8.28 -7.84 6.69
CA LYS A 179 -7.44 -8.68 7.57
C LYS A 179 -7.73 -10.16 7.35
N ASP A 180 -9.00 -10.51 7.17
CA ASP A 180 -9.42 -11.90 6.96
C ASP A 180 -8.85 -12.48 5.67
N LEU A 181 -8.85 -11.72 4.57
CA LEU A 181 -8.21 -12.16 3.33
C LEU A 181 -6.69 -12.25 3.47
N LEU A 182 -6.05 -11.30 4.14
CA LEU A 182 -4.62 -11.37 4.39
C LEU A 182 -4.26 -12.63 5.19
N ASN A 183 -5.01 -12.95 6.24
CA ASN A 183 -4.81 -14.17 7.03
C ASN A 183 -5.08 -15.43 6.20
N LYS A 184 -6.18 -15.46 5.46
CA LYS A 184 -6.58 -16.60 4.63
C LYS A 184 -5.54 -16.96 3.57
N TYR A 185 -4.88 -15.96 2.99
CA TYR A 185 -3.90 -16.15 1.92
C TYR A 185 -2.47 -15.86 2.38
N TRP A 186 -2.19 -15.96 3.69
CA TRP A 186 -0.90 -15.61 4.26
C TRP A 186 0.28 -16.30 3.57
N GLU A 187 0.19 -17.61 3.34
CA GLU A 187 1.23 -18.37 2.65
C GLU A 187 1.55 -17.82 1.25
N ASN A 188 0.56 -17.30 0.53
CA ASN A 188 0.76 -16.70 -0.78
C ASN A 188 1.51 -15.36 -0.67
N PHE A 189 1.16 -14.54 0.33
CA PHE A 189 1.86 -13.28 0.60
C PHE A 189 3.31 -13.53 1.00
N GLU A 190 3.53 -14.42 1.93
CA GLU A 190 4.85 -14.85 2.37
C GLU A 190 5.68 -15.38 1.20
N LYS A 191 5.14 -16.31 0.41
CA LYS A 191 5.80 -16.85 -0.77
C LYS A 191 6.19 -15.79 -1.79
N THR A 192 5.36 -14.76 -1.98
CA THR A 192 5.67 -13.64 -2.88
C THR A 192 6.93 -12.88 -2.44
N CYS A 193 7.23 -12.85 -1.14
CA CYS A 193 8.43 -12.22 -0.60
C CYS A 193 9.66 -13.12 -0.60
N ILE A 194 9.46 -14.44 -0.55
CA ILE A 194 10.56 -15.43 -0.42
C ILE A 194 11.13 -15.83 -1.79
N ASP A 195 10.27 -16.03 -2.77
CA ASP A 195 10.56 -16.75 -4.03
C ASP A 195 10.41 -15.90 -5.29
N ARG A 196 10.76 -14.63 -5.27
CA ARG A 196 10.58 -13.74 -6.42
C ARG A 196 11.81 -13.69 -7.33
#